data_e80bfb613fad75f0ed401492fce8a2a1
#
_entry.id   e80bfb613fad75f0ed401492fce8a2a1
#
_cell.length_a   1.000
_cell.length_b   1.000
_cell.length_c   1.000
_cell.angle_alpha   90.00
_cell.angle_beta   90.00
_cell.angle_gamma   90.00
#
_symmetry.space_group_name_H-M   'P 1'
#
loop_
_entity.id
_entity.type
_entity.pdbx_description
1 polymer ?
#
loop_
_entity_poly.entity_id
_entity_poly.type
_entity_poly.pdbx_seq_one_letter_code
_entity_poly.pdbx_strand_id
1 'polypeptide(L)'
;MKWYSKKNLEKAWSYAKIDVRDDFIFDVINYEDIKMNIELVITTLHTKIRDDQYCPAPIIKINVPKNDHSVRPGTVVPIVDLIVLYAITQQLAPFLDKLLSDSAYAYRFNPKANKSNEPLFKDRAKLNQINPEEDTKIDKNIEDETAVEVGFPSGWFESWKSFHKASMLASKEYQHVAISDITAYFENISLNMLREILKEKLNDDIHFSLIDRLFRLLEYWDWNPTGNLPRGIGLLQGNDVSSFLSNLYLITLDREMIKTVLGDISKYGRYVDDIKIFTSDKDEARGALVKLEKVLRDLNLNIQSAKTDIKPAREIFDDKVELWLDKMDRDNDNKVENAVEFFETTFNNNDLFKWQRPYSRCLTVLREANDDRAVTTALNLFLKDPSHRLLIKNFTYLRNFVVSKNYGEEITNRLLEKTFTFPYHRSLMYRLAAYSRDNISKLKVLAIVESKNSNLHWFCRMAALFCLGSFPLSKEELTIIGRIIKLEANPQVIRASYIVLTQYPGNELKWILNNINLFNLPHQEYLRMYLSRLSKDNKLGMSFLSKIKNRSVKAPTFIHNLHLLDLLKTSSNVENREKFKEVIEEKIKECEKKDWPRLMNRLTQIHKSFILNP
;
A
#
# COMPACT_ATOMS: atom_id res chain seq x y z
N MET A 1 29.25 4.73 5.23
CA MET A 1 28.81 3.93 4.05
C MET A 1 27.86 4.81 3.25
N LYS A 2 27.94 4.87 1.90
CA LYS A 2 27.05 5.71 1.11
C LYS A 2 25.60 5.28 1.29
N TRP A 3 24.67 6.20 1.52
CA TRP A 3 23.25 5.92 1.77
C TRP A 3 22.61 5.10 0.64
N TYR A 4 23.10 5.24 -0.60
CA TYR A 4 22.63 4.53 -1.79
C TYR A 4 23.44 3.28 -2.12
N SER A 5 24.27 2.75 -1.22
CA SER A 5 24.95 1.46 -1.46
C SER A 5 23.91 0.34 -1.68
N LYS A 6 24.24 -0.67 -2.49
CA LYS A 6 23.31 -1.78 -2.74
C LYS A 6 22.76 -2.38 -1.45
N LYS A 7 23.62 -2.61 -0.46
CA LYS A 7 23.21 -3.12 0.86
C LYS A 7 22.18 -2.21 1.56
N ASN A 8 22.34 -0.88 1.47
CA ASN A 8 21.37 0.04 2.06
C ASN A 8 20.04 0.08 1.27
N LEU A 9 20.09 -0.05 -0.06
CA LEU A 9 18.90 -0.14 -0.90
C LEU A 9 18.14 -1.45 -0.69
N GLU A 10 18.86 -2.58 -0.54
CA GLU A 10 18.24 -3.88 -0.19
C GLU A 10 17.56 -3.81 1.17
N LYS A 11 18.18 -3.17 2.15
CA LYS A 11 17.59 -2.95 3.45
C LYS A 11 16.37 -2.01 3.38
N ALA A 12 16.46 -0.94 2.61
CA ALA A 12 15.33 -0.04 2.36
C ALA A 12 14.16 -0.76 1.69
N TRP A 13 14.45 -1.69 0.76
CA TRP A 13 13.41 -2.56 0.20
C TRP A 13 12.71 -3.40 1.27
N SER A 14 13.41 -3.95 2.25
CA SER A 14 12.77 -4.74 3.31
C SER A 14 11.75 -3.91 4.12
N TYR A 15 11.98 -2.60 4.29
CA TYR A 15 11.04 -1.69 4.94
C TYR A 15 9.89 -1.28 4.01
N ALA A 16 10.23 -0.86 2.78
CA ALA A 16 9.23 -0.49 1.77
C ALA A 16 8.23 -1.63 1.49
N LYS A 17 8.72 -2.87 1.48
CA LYS A 17 7.92 -4.09 1.31
C LYS A 17 6.85 -4.23 2.40
N ILE A 18 7.17 -3.91 3.65
CA ILE A 18 6.22 -3.96 4.76
C ILE A 18 5.17 -2.86 4.59
N ASP A 19 5.63 -1.64 4.32
CA ASP A 19 4.79 -0.46 4.16
C ASP A 19 3.73 -0.66 3.06
N VAL A 20 4.16 -1.09 1.86
CA VAL A 20 3.26 -1.32 0.71
C VAL A 20 2.22 -2.42 0.98
N ARG A 21 2.57 -3.46 1.71
CA ARG A 21 1.64 -4.57 2.00
C ARG A 21 0.57 -4.19 3.02
N ASP A 22 0.88 -3.25 3.89
CA ASP A 22 0.00 -2.81 4.97
C ASP A 22 -0.79 -1.54 4.62
N ASP A 23 -0.58 -0.98 3.41
CA ASP A 23 -1.28 0.23 2.99
C ASP A 23 -2.76 -0.07 2.65
N PHE A 24 -3.63 0.87 3.00
CA PHE A 24 -5.05 0.82 2.62
C PHE A 24 -5.29 1.04 1.12
N ILE A 25 -4.30 1.58 0.41
CA ILE A 25 -4.24 1.67 -1.06
C ILE A 25 -3.10 0.77 -1.52
N PHE A 26 -3.39 -0.50 -1.74
CA PHE A 26 -2.37 -1.44 -2.16
C PHE A 26 -2.13 -1.38 -3.67
N ASP A 27 -0.85 -1.39 -4.03
CA ASP A 27 -0.36 -1.52 -5.40
C ASP A 27 0.13 -2.96 -5.65
N VAL A 28 -0.83 -3.88 -5.81
CA VAL A 28 -0.54 -5.31 -6.01
C VAL A 28 0.34 -5.54 -7.23
N ILE A 29 0.10 -4.78 -8.30
CA ILE A 29 0.77 -4.98 -9.58
C ILE A 29 2.26 -4.68 -9.48
N ASN A 30 2.60 -3.49 -8.95
CA ASN A 30 4.00 -3.08 -8.85
C ASN A 30 4.77 -3.91 -7.82
N TYR A 31 4.11 -4.28 -6.73
CA TYR A 31 4.73 -5.04 -5.66
C TYR A 31 5.31 -6.36 -6.15
N GLU A 32 4.49 -7.20 -6.79
CA GLU A 32 4.94 -8.52 -7.27
C GLU A 32 5.99 -8.40 -8.37
N ASP A 33 5.81 -7.48 -9.30
CA ASP A 33 6.77 -7.25 -10.38
C ASP A 33 8.17 -6.85 -9.85
N ILE A 34 8.21 -5.98 -8.83
CA ILE A 34 9.46 -5.53 -8.21
C ILE A 34 10.06 -6.62 -7.34
N LYS A 35 9.25 -7.32 -6.53
CA LYS A 35 9.67 -8.45 -5.71
C LYS A 35 10.38 -9.52 -6.56
N MET A 36 9.82 -9.85 -7.73
CA MET A 36 10.39 -10.83 -8.65
C MET A 36 11.72 -10.40 -9.27
N ASN A 37 11.93 -9.10 -9.45
CA ASN A 37 13.09 -8.54 -10.14
C ASN A 37 13.97 -7.68 -9.21
N ILE A 38 13.88 -7.88 -7.90
CA ILE A 38 14.45 -6.96 -6.93
C ILE A 38 15.96 -6.74 -7.10
N GLU A 39 16.74 -7.74 -7.41
CA GLU A 39 18.20 -7.61 -7.62
C GLU A 39 18.50 -6.69 -8.82
N LEU A 40 17.75 -6.84 -9.92
CA LEU A 40 17.86 -5.98 -11.09
C LEU A 40 17.44 -4.56 -10.76
N VAL A 41 16.33 -4.39 -10.03
CA VAL A 41 15.81 -3.09 -9.59
C VAL A 41 16.85 -2.38 -8.72
N ILE A 42 17.38 -3.04 -7.70
CA ILE A 42 18.40 -2.47 -6.80
C ILE A 42 19.68 -2.11 -7.56
N THR A 43 20.14 -2.98 -8.45
CA THR A 43 21.35 -2.72 -9.24
C THR A 43 21.16 -1.52 -10.18
N THR A 44 20.01 -1.44 -10.85
CA THR A 44 19.67 -0.34 -11.74
C THR A 44 19.52 0.97 -10.97
N LEU A 45 18.81 0.92 -9.84
CA LEU A 45 18.62 2.09 -8.96
C LEU A 45 19.94 2.61 -8.41
N HIS A 46 20.81 1.71 -7.89
CA HIS A 46 22.15 2.06 -7.45
C HIS A 46 22.95 2.78 -8.54
N THR A 47 22.92 2.26 -9.77
CA THR A 47 23.63 2.86 -10.91
C THR A 47 23.06 4.24 -11.25
N LYS A 48 21.73 4.37 -11.36
CA LYS A 48 21.08 5.66 -11.64
C LYS A 48 21.38 6.71 -10.59
N ILE A 49 21.38 6.36 -9.30
CA ILE A 49 21.71 7.31 -8.22
C ILE A 49 23.19 7.70 -8.25
N ARG A 50 24.10 6.73 -8.46
CA ARG A 50 25.52 6.97 -8.54
C ARG A 50 25.88 7.93 -9.69
N ASP A 51 25.23 7.75 -10.83
CA ASP A 51 25.52 8.47 -12.07
C ASP A 51 24.64 9.73 -12.23
N ASP A 52 23.97 10.16 -11.14
CA ASP A 52 23.07 11.33 -11.06
C ASP A 52 21.92 11.32 -12.10
N GLN A 53 21.48 10.13 -12.49
CA GLN A 53 20.42 9.90 -13.46
C GLN A 53 19.08 9.49 -12.81
N TYR A 54 19.04 9.44 -11.48
CA TYR A 54 17.81 9.12 -10.79
C TYR A 54 16.85 10.30 -10.79
N CYS A 55 15.64 10.06 -11.30
CA CYS A 55 14.53 10.99 -11.24
C CYS A 55 13.32 10.25 -10.64
N PRO A 56 12.65 10.80 -9.62
CA PRO A 56 11.47 10.19 -9.05
C PRO A 56 10.31 10.20 -10.05
N ALA A 57 9.45 9.21 -9.97
CA ALA A 57 8.23 9.16 -10.76
C ALA A 57 7.09 9.95 -10.06
N PRO A 58 6.07 10.41 -10.80
CA PRO A 58 4.90 11.04 -10.21
C PRO A 58 4.14 10.09 -9.27
N ILE A 59 3.63 10.62 -8.16
CA ILE A 59 2.75 9.88 -7.26
C ILE A 59 1.35 9.71 -7.85
N ILE A 60 0.67 8.66 -7.39
CA ILE A 60 -0.72 8.42 -7.73
C ILE A 60 -1.59 8.85 -6.53
N LYS A 61 -2.61 9.69 -6.79
CA LYS A 61 -3.56 10.15 -5.76
C LYS A 61 -4.89 9.42 -5.90
N ILE A 62 -5.42 8.95 -4.79
CA ILE A 62 -6.73 8.29 -4.70
C ILE A 62 -7.49 8.87 -3.52
N ASN A 63 -8.68 9.37 -3.78
CA ASN A 63 -9.56 9.85 -2.72
C ASN A 63 -10.22 8.66 -2.00
N VAL A 64 -9.86 8.47 -0.74
CA VAL A 64 -10.41 7.44 0.15
C VAL A 64 -11.49 8.05 1.01
N PRO A 65 -12.71 7.54 1.03
CA PRO A 65 -13.80 8.14 1.79
C PRO A 65 -13.54 8.04 3.30
N LYS A 66 -13.72 9.15 4.00
CA LYS A 66 -13.78 9.18 5.48
C LYS A 66 -15.19 8.88 5.96
N ASN A 67 -16.17 9.40 5.24
CA ASN A 67 -17.62 9.25 5.42
C ASN A 67 -18.34 9.56 4.10
N ASP A 68 -19.64 9.77 4.13
CA ASP A 68 -20.50 9.99 2.94
C ASP A 68 -20.13 11.23 2.13
N HIS A 69 -19.48 12.22 2.73
CA HIS A 69 -19.30 13.55 2.14
C HIS A 69 -17.86 14.08 2.26
N SER A 70 -16.95 13.33 2.84
CA SER A 70 -15.56 13.76 2.97
C SER A 70 -14.57 12.66 2.59
N VAL A 71 -13.43 13.06 2.07
CA VAL A 71 -12.38 12.17 1.60
C VAL A 71 -11.04 12.45 2.28
N ARG A 72 -10.19 11.45 2.28
CA ARG A 72 -8.77 11.55 2.61
C ARG A 72 -7.99 11.40 1.31
N PRO A 73 -7.07 12.32 0.98
CA PRO A 73 -6.20 12.17 -0.18
C PRO A 73 -5.13 11.11 0.12
N GLY A 74 -5.43 9.87 -0.22
CA GLY A 74 -4.44 8.79 -0.16
C GLY A 74 -3.44 8.92 -1.31
N THR A 75 -2.19 8.56 -1.07
CA THR A 75 -1.12 8.64 -2.06
C THR A 75 -0.40 7.30 -2.17
N VAL A 76 -0.16 6.89 -3.41
CA VAL A 76 0.70 5.74 -3.72
C VAL A 76 2.02 6.28 -4.25
N VAL A 77 3.08 6.10 -3.49
CA VAL A 77 4.45 6.37 -3.94
C VAL A 77 4.92 5.18 -4.76
N PRO A 78 5.47 5.37 -5.98
CA PRO A 78 6.06 4.28 -6.74
C PRO A 78 7.09 3.53 -5.91
N ILE A 79 7.05 2.20 -5.91
CA ILE A 79 7.82 1.37 -4.99
C ILE A 79 9.34 1.62 -5.09
N VAL A 80 9.85 1.88 -6.30
CA VAL A 80 11.27 2.23 -6.50
C VAL A 80 11.63 3.52 -5.76
N ASP A 81 10.73 4.50 -5.79
CA ASP A 81 10.94 5.78 -5.11
C ASP A 81 10.73 5.65 -3.61
N LEU A 82 9.83 4.76 -3.18
CA LEU A 82 9.67 4.41 -1.78
C LEU A 82 10.95 3.76 -1.22
N ILE A 83 11.64 2.92 -2.01
CA ILE A 83 12.96 2.38 -1.64
C ILE A 83 13.96 3.52 -1.41
N VAL A 84 13.99 4.53 -2.27
CA VAL A 84 14.89 5.70 -2.11
C VAL A 84 14.52 6.50 -0.87
N LEU A 85 13.23 6.72 -0.64
CA LEU A 85 12.72 7.43 0.54
C LEU A 85 13.17 6.72 1.83
N TYR A 86 13.00 5.40 1.91
CA TYR A 86 13.48 4.60 3.04
C TYR A 86 15.00 4.55 3.15
N ALA A 87 15.74 4.52 2.02
CA ALA A 87 17.21 4.51 2.03
C ALA A 87 17.79 5.79 2.63
N ILE A 88 17.16 6.93 2.43
CA ILE A 88 17.52 8.20 3.07
C ILE A 88 17.08 8.20 4.53
N THR A 89 15.81 7.87 4.80
CA THR A 89 15.20 7.97 6.13
C THR A 89 15.86 7.03 7.14
N GLN A 90 16.24 5.82 6.76
CA GLN A 90 16.93 4.90 7.67
C GLN A 90 18.28 5.42 8.20
N GLN A 91 18.91 6.37 7.49
CA GLN A 91 20.13 7.01 7.97
C GLN A 91 19.85 8.15 8.95
N LEU A 92 18.70 8.83 8.79
CA LEU A 92 18.30 9.97 9.62
C LEU A 92 17.51 9.57 10.86
N ALA A 93 16.66 8.55 10.76
CA ALA A 93 15.71 8.18 11.81
C ALA A 93 16.36 7.90 13.18
N PRO A 94 17.50 7.22 13.31
CA PRO A 94 18.14 6.99 14.62
C PRO A 94 18.55 8.27 15.36
N PHE A 95 18.82 9.34 14.65
CA PHE A 95 19.19 10.64 15.21
C PHE A 95 17.96 11.49 15.48
N LEU A 96 17.03 11.53 14.52
CA LEU A 96 15.82 12.34 14.60
C LEU A 96 14.85 11.85 15.67
N ASP A 97 14.72 10.54 15.88
CA ASP A 97 13.83 9.97 16.90
C ASP A 97 14.20 10.41 18.33
N LYS A 98 15.49 10.65 18.59
CA LYS A 98 15.98 11.14 19.89
C LYS A 98 15.49 12.55 20.22
N LEU A 99 15.00 13.28 19.23
CA LEU A 99 14.44 14.63 19.42
C LEU A 99 12.98 14.60 19.84
N LEU A 100 12.30 13.48 19.64
CA LEU A 100 10.91 13.30 20.01
C LEU A 100 10.78 13.08 21.52
N SER A 101 9.75 13.70 22.10
CA SER A 101 9.36 13.44 23.49
C SER A 101 8.85 12.00 23.67
N ASP A 102 8.99 11.44 24.87
CA ASP A 102 8.40 10.15 25.25
C ASP A 102 6.86 10.17 25.26
N SER A 103 6.25 11.35 25.29
CA SER A 103 4.82 11.56 25.16
C SER A 103 4.30 11.47 23.71
N ALA A 104 5.17 11.41 22.69
CA ALA A 104 4.84 11.12 21.29
C ALA A 104 4.97 9.62 21.04
N TYR A 105 3.84 8.91 20.99
CA TYR A 105 3.82 7.44 21.00
C TYR A 105 3.94 6.81 19.60
N ALA A 106 3.37 7.41 18.57
CA ALA A 106 3.29 6.82 17.23
C ALA A 106 4.60 6.93 16.44
N TYR A 107 4.81 5.99 15.52
CA TYR A 107 5.88 5.98 14.52
C TYR A 107 7.29 6.29 15.06
N ARG A 108 7.64 5.69 16.19
CA ARG A 108 8.98 5.80 16.79
C ARG A 108 9.97 4.88 16.08
N PHE A 109 11.20 5.32 15.94
CA PHE A 109 12.27 4.49 15.38
C PHE A 109 12.42 3.19 16.18
N ASN A 110 12.60 2.08 15.47
CA ASN A 110 12.84 0.77 16.06
C ASN A 110 14.36 0.51 16.19
N PRO A 111 14.92 0.51 17.41
CA PRO A 111 16.37 0.23 17.60
C PRO A 111 16.80 -1.14 17.06
N LYS A 112 15.87 -2.08 16.90
CA LYS A 112 16.10 -3.41 16.34
C LYS A 112 16.06 -3.43 14.81
N ALA A 113 15.72 -2.33 14.15
CA ALA A 113 15.60 -2.22 12.69
C ALA A 113 16.87 -2.69 11.93
N ASN A 114 18.04 -2.72 12.58
CA ASN A 114 19.26 -3.22 11.99
C ASN A 114 19.34 -4.77 11.90
N LYS A 115 18.46 -5.48 12.58
CA LYS A 115 18.34 -6.94 12.49
C LYS A 115 17.47 -7.32 11.27
N SER A 116 17.67 -8.52 10.74
CA SER A 116 16.85 -9.03 9.64
C SER A 116 15.36 -9.11 10.04
N ASN A 117 14.47 -8.73 9.12
CA ASN A 117 13.01 -8.80 9.26
C ASN A 117 12.38 -7.90 10.33
N GLU A 118 13.10 -6.94 10.89
CA GLU A 118 12.52 -5.92 11.78
C GLU A 118 12.14 -4.68 10.97
N PRO A 119 10.94 -4.08 11.23
CA PRO A 119 10.51 -2.84 10.57
C PRO A 119 11.34 -1.64 11.04
N LEU A 120 11.39 -0.58 10.22
CA LEU A 120 12.09 0.66 10.57
C LEU A 120 11.44 1.37 11.75
N PHE A 121 10.12 1.33 11.83
CA PHE A 121 9.31 1.94 12.90
C PHE A 121 8.59 0.89 13.74
N LYS A 122 8.42 1.18 15.03
CA LYS A 122 7.83 0.25 16.01
C LYS A 122 6.37 -0.12 15.72
N ASP A 123 5.66 0.74 15.00
CA ASP A 123 4.22 0.57 14.70
C ASP A 123 3.94 -0.46 13.59
N ARG A 124 4.95 -1.14 13.09
CA ARG A 124 4.78 -2.19 12.07
C ARG A 124 5.05 -3.59 12.63
N ALA A 125 4.30 -4.55 12.12
CA ALA A 125 4.51 -5.97 12.41
C ALA A 125 5.86 -6.44 11.86
N LYS A 126 6.43 -7.47 12.50
CA LYS A 126 7.58 -8.18 11.95
C LYS A 126 7.17 -8.93 10.69
N LEU A 127 8.04 -8.96 9.68
CA LEU A 127 7.80 -9.69 8.43
C LEU A 127 7.43 -11.18 8.67
N ASN A 128 7.95 -11.79 9.73
CA ASN A 128 7.68 -13.19 10.10
C ASN A 128 6.30 -13.40 10.76
N GLN A 129 5.60 -12.34 11.14
CA GLN A 129 4.21 -12.41 11.63
C GLN A 129 3.21 -12.25 10.48
N ILE A 130 3.68 -11.80 9.32
CA ILE A 130 3.00 -11.87 8.04
C ILE A 130 3.36 -13.27 7.51
N ASN A 131 2.47 -14.22 7.65
CA ASN A 131 2.60 -15.66 7.48
C ASN A 131 3.57 -16.04 6.33
N PRO A 132 4.78 -16.62 6.59
CA PRO A 132 5.74 -16.92 5.52
C PRO A 132 5.25 -18.04 4.59
N GLU A 133 4.27 -18.84 5.00
CA GLU A 133 3.61 -19.83 4.15
C GLU A 133 2.69 -19.19 3.10
N GLU A 134 2.23 -17.96 3.32
CA GLU A 134 1.49 -17.21 2.30
C GLU A 134 2.42 -16.67 1.21
N ASP A 135 3.66 -16.33 1.52
CA ASP A 135 4.69 -15.99 0.50
C ASP A 135 5.00 -17.19 -0.44
N THR A 136 4.80 -18.43 0.02
CA THR A 136 5.02 -19.65 -0.79
C THR A 136 3.73 -20.21 -1.40
N LYS A 137 2.56 -19.92 -0.85
CA LYS A 137 1.25 -20.34 -1.40
C LYS A 137 0.78 -19.45 -2.55
N ILE A 138 1.28 -18.23 -2.67
CA ILE A 138 1.02 -17.32 -3.79
C ILE A 138 1.47 -17.92 -5.14
N ASP A 139 2.39 -18.90 -5.13
CA ASP A 139 2.85 -19.58 -6.35
C ASP A 139 1.85 -20.61 -6.94
N LYS A 140 0.70 -20.90 -6.32
CA LYS A 140 -0.17 -21.96 -6.80
C LYS A 140 -1.53 -21.57 -7.36
N ASN A 141 -2.06 -20.37 -7.05
CA ASN A 141 -3.33 -19.92 -7.62
C ASN A 141 -3.31 -18.40 -7.83
N ILE A 142 -3.47 -17.97 -9.07
CA ILE A 142 -3.70 -16.56 -9.45
C ILE A 142 -4.95 -15.99 -8.72
N GLU A 143 -5.81 -16.84 -8.22
CA GLU A 143 -6.97 -16.48 -7.38
C GLU A 143 -6.57 -15.80 -6.06
N ASP A 144 -5.38 -16.09 -5.51
CA ASP A 144 -4.90 -15.49 -4.25
C ASP A 144 -4.11 -14.18 -4.44
N GLU A 145 -3.70 -13.84 -5.65
CA GLU A 145 -2.92 -12.60 -5.90
C GLU A 145 -3.74 -11.31 -5.74
N THR A 146 -5.07 -11.39 -5.78
CA THR A 146 -5.95 -10.27 -5.45
C THR A 146 -6.18 -10.13 -3.94
N ALA A 147 -5.71 -11.09 -3.18
CA ALA A 147 -5.86 -11.21 -1.73
C ALA A 147 -4.64 -10.70 -0.97
N VAL A 148 -4.19 -9.48 -1.26
CA VAL A 148 -3.39 -8.76 -0.27
C VAL A 148 -4.29 -8.57 0.94
N GLU A 149 -3.93 -9.15 2.07
CA GLU A 149 -4.63 -8.88 3.32
C GLU A 149 -4.60 -7.38 3.57
N VAL A 150 -5.72 -6.73 3.33
CA VAL A 150 -5.94 -5.35 3.74
C VAL A 150 -6.22 -5.41 5.24
N GLY A 151 -5.20 -5.79 6.00
CA GLY A 151 -5.24 -5.78 7.44
C GLY A 151 -4.60 -4.50 7.97
N PHE A 152 -5.15 -3.93 9.01
CA PHE A 152 -4.39 -2.93 9.77
C PHE A 152 -3.13 -3.61 10.33
N PRO A 153 -1.95 -2.96 10.23
CA PRO A 153 -0.72 -3.53 10.74
C PRO A 153 -0.87 -3.89 12.21
N SER A 154 -0.48 -5.10 12.58
CA SER A 154 -0.49 -5.54 13.98
C SER A 154 0.44 -4.70 14.87
N GLY A 155 1.38 -3.99 14.28
CA GLY A 155 2.39 -3.19 14.99
C GLY A 155 1.88 -1.86 15.54
N TRP A 156 0.97 -1.14 14.86
CA TRP A 156 0.41 0.11 15.37
C TRP A 156 -0.33 -0.08 16.70
N PHE A 157 -0.78 -1.31 16.93
CA PHE A 157 -1.49 -1.69 18.13
C PHE A 157 -0.63 -1.57 19.41
N GLU A 158 0.67 -1.84 19.34
CA GLU A 158 1.55 -1.73 20.53
C GLU A 158 1.78 -0.28 20.94
N SER A 159 2.04 0.62 20.02
CA SER A 159 2.18 2.05 20.33
C SER A 159 0.85 2.67 20.75
N TRP A 160 -0.25 2.27 20.11
CA TRP A 160 -1.59 2.66 20.56
C TRP A 160 -1.93 2.14 21.95
N LYS A 161 -1.62 0.86 22.26
CA LYS A 161 -1.78 0.31 23.63
C LYS A 161 -0.98 1.09 24.65
N SER A 162 0.25 1.49 24.32
CA SER A 162 1.10 2.28 25.20
C SER A 162 0.47 3.66 25.48
N PHE A 163 0.00 4.34 24.43
CA PHE A 163 -0.73 5.61 24.56
C PHE A 163 -2.03 5.45 25.37
N HIS A 164 -2.80 4.40 25.11
CA HIS A 164 -4.02 4.10 25.83
C HIS A 164 -3.76 3.79 27.32
N LYS A 165 -2.74 2.97 27.60
CA LYS A 165 -2.34 2.64 28.99
C LYS A 165 -1.88 3.88 29.76
N ALA A 166 -1.06 4.74 29.14
CA ALA A 166 -0.65 6.00 29.74
C ALA A 166 -1.86 6.91 30.03
N SER A 167 -2.80 7.01 29.07
CA SER A 167 -4.05 7.75 29.25
C SER A 167 -4.93 7.19 30.37
N MET A 168 -4.98 5.86 30.54
CA MET A 168 -5.70 5.21 31.65
C MET A 168 -5.06 5.50 33.01
N LEU A 169 -3.74 5.52 33.08
CA LEU A 169 -3.03 5.87 34.31
C LEU A 169 -3.29 7.32 34.70
N ALA A 170 -3.13 8.23 33.75
CA ALA A 170 -3.40 9.65 33.95
C ALA A 170 -4.85 9.93 34.31
N SER A 171 -5.84 9.21 33.75
CA SER A 171 -7.26 9.39 34.11
C SER A 171 -7.62 9.00 35.55
N LYS A 172 -6.75 8.24 36.22
CA LYS A 172 -6.91 7.91 37.66
C LYS A 172 -6.30 8.98 38.57
N GLU A 173 -5.31 9.70 38.08
CA GLU A 173 -4.56 10.71 38.83
C GLU A 173 -5.17 12.11 38.71
N TYR A 174 -5.64 12.47 37.49
CA TYR A 174 -6.18 13.80 37.20
C TYR A 174 -7.71 13.80 37.10
N GLN A 175 -8.33 14.96 37.36
CA GLN A 175 -9.78 15.07 37.35
C GLN A 175 -10.38 15.37 35.98
N HIS A 176 -9.64 16.07 35.14
CA HIS A 176 -10.11 16.50 33.82
C HIS A 176 -9.14 16.09 32.72
N VAL A 177 -9.68 15.89 31.51
CA VAL A 177 -8.91 15.69 30.30
C VAL A 177 -9.42 16.61 29.21
N ALA A 178 -8.53 17.36 28.60
CA ALA A 178 -8.76 18.02 27.31
C ALA A 178 -8.32 17.09 26.18
N ILE A 179 -9.23 16.84 25.25
CA ILE A 179 -8.99 16.05 24.03
C ILE A 179 -8.99 17.00 22.86
N SER A 180 -8.04 16.87 21.96
CA SER A 180 -7.96 17.67 20.75
C SER A 180 -7.41 16.85 19.58
N ASP A 181 -7.77 17.27 18.36
CA ASP A 181 -7.31 16.69 17.10
C ASP A 181 -6.86 17.85 16.19
N ILE A 182 -5.93 17.64 15.29
CA ILE A 182 -5.42 18.69 14.38
C ILE A 182 -6.16 18.58 13.05
N THR A 183 -6.70 19.70 12.56
CA THR A 183 -7.45 19.74 11.30
C THR A 183 -6.55 19.49 10.11
N ALA A 184 -6.90 18.47 9.29
CA ALA A 184 -6.21 18.14 8.03
C ALA A 184 -4.68 18.13 8.20
N TYR A 185 -4.19 17.45 9.25
CA TYR A 185 -2.84 17.55 9.75
C TYR A 185 -1.79 17.35 8.66
N PHE A 186 -1.78 16.19 7.99
CA PHE A 186 -0.82 15.88 6.94
C PHE A 186 -0.86 16.87 5.76
N GLU A 187 -2.04 17.40 5.46
CA GLU A 187 -2.28 18.30 4.32
C GLU A 187 -1.76 19.70 4.58
N ASN A 188 -1.56 20.08 5.85
CA ASN A 188 -1.17 21.45 6.27
C ASN A 188 0.27 21.55 6.79
N ILE A 189 1.04 20.45 6.83
CA ILE A 189 2.45 20.48 7.24
C ILE A 189 3.26 21.30 6.23
N SER A 190 3.91 22.38 6.68
CA SER A 190 4.83 23.16 5.86
C SER A 190 6.16 22.42 5.65
N LEU A 191 6.49 22.13 4.39
CA LEU A 191 7.75 21.46 4.04
C LEU A 191 8.96 22.31 4.42
N ASN A 192 8.88 23.64 4.23
CA ASN A 192 9.95 24.54 4.60
C ASN A 192 10.18 24.56 6.12
N MET A 193 9.12 24.71 6.92
CA MET A 193 9.25 24.70 8.38
C MET A 193 9.79 23.35 8.88
N LEU A 194 9.31 22.24 8.32
CA LEU A 194 9.82 20.91 8.66
C LEU A 194 11.31 20.80 8.34
N ARG A 195 11.75 21.27 7.16
CA ARG A 195 13.17 21.28 6.78
C ARG A 195 14.02 22.06 7.78
N GLU A 196 13.58 23.26 8.17
CA GLU A 196 14.30 24.10 9.13
C GLU A 196 14.36 23.45 10.53
N ILE A 197 13.25 22.87 11.01
CA ILE A 197 13.23 22.11 12.27
C ILE A 197 14.28 20.98 12.25
N LEU A 198 14.38 20.22 11.15
CA LEU A 198 15.32 19.12 11.05
C LEU A 198 16.76 19.60 10.96
N LYS A 199 17.05 20.68 10.20
CA LYS A 199 18.38 21.27 10.07
C LYS A 199 18.88 21.90 11.37
N GLU A 200 18.01 22.57 12.12
CA GLU A 200 18.36 23.16 13.42
C GLU A 200 18.86 22.10 14.43
N LYS A 201 18.37 20.88 14.31
CA LYS A 201 18.63 19.80 15.28
C LYS A 201 19.80 18.87 14.90
N LEU A 202 20.23 18.88 13.64
CA LEU A 202 21.31 18.05 13.13
C LEU A 202 22.43 18.95 12.58
N ASN A 203 23.56 19.03 13.27
CA ASN A 203 24.61 20.02 13.02
C ASN A 203 25.80 19.47 12.21
N ASP A 204 25.56 18.64 11.19
CA ASP A 204 26.65 18.14 10.34
C ASP A 204 26.26 18.08 8.85
N ASP A 205 27.27 18.24 7.98
CA ASP A 205 27.10 18.33 6.53
C ASP A 205 26.50 17.06 5.90
N ILE A 206 26.73 15.88 6.50
CA ILE A 206 26.24 14.60 5.99
C ILE A 206 24.72 14.54 6.15
N HIS A 207 24.23 14.86 7.34
CA HIS A 207 22.80 14.89 7.62
C HIS A 207 22.10 16.01 6.83
N PHE A 208 22.71 17.18 6.67
CA PHE A 208 22.17 18.26 5.83
C PHE A 208 21.99 17.81 4.37
N SER A 209 22.99 17.14 3.79
CA SER A 209 22.87 16.60 2.44
C SER A 209 21.74 15.58 2.29
N LEU A 210 21.51 14.73 3.31
CA LEU A 210 20.42 13.76 3.31
C LEU A 210 19.06 14.42 3.48
N ILE A 211 18.95 15.44 4.34
CA ILE A 211 17.74 16.24 4.51
C ILE A 211 17.38 16.93 3.19
N ASP A 212 18.34 17.59 2.53
CA ASP A 212 18.09 18.26 1.25
C ASP A 212 17.60 17.28 0.16
N ARG A 213 18.16 16.05 0.12
CA ARG A 213 17.70 15.00 -0.81
C ARG A 213 16.28 14.53 -0.46
N LEU A 214 15.97 14.35 0.81
CA LEU A 214 14.63 14.00 1.28
C LEU A 214 13.62 15.05 0.83
N PHE A 215 13.92 16.34 1.07
CA PHE A 215 13.00 17.42 0.70
C PHE A 215 12.86 17.62 -0.80
N ARG A 216 13.90 17.37 -1.61
CA ARG A 216 13.76 17.34 -3.07
C ARG A 216 12.73 16.31 -3.54
N LEU A 217 12.66 15.13 -2.90
CA LEU A 217 11.64 14.13 -3.20
C LEU A 217 10.25 14.63 -2.80
N LEU A 218 10.09 15.13 -1.57
CA LEU A 218 8.81 15.62 -1.07
C LEU A 218 8.27 16.80 -1.88
N GLU A 219 9.12 17.75 -2.26
CA GLU A 219 8.80 18.89 -3.11
C GLU A 219 8.44 18.48 -4.53
N TYR A 220 9.14 17.49 -5.10
CA TYR A 220 8.80 16.95 -6.41
C TYR A 220 7.39 16.34 -6.40
N TRP A 221 7.01 15.64 -5.35
CA TRP A 221 5.70 15.02 -5.22
C TRP A 221 4.58 16.01 -4.85
N ASP A 222 4.91 17.16 -4.28
CA ASP A 222 3.95 18.27 -4.12
C ASP A 222 3.62 18.92 -5.48
N TRP A 223 4.54 18.82 -6.45
CA TRP A 223 4.31 19.33 -7.79
C TRP A 223 3.17 18.60 -8.49
N ASN A 224 2.20 19.37 -8.99
CA ASN A 224 1.06 18.83 -9.71
C ASN A 224 1.29 18.96 -11.23
N PRO A 225 1.34 17.84 -12.00
CA PRO A 225 1.52 17.88 -13.46
C PRO A 225 0.39 18.60 -14.20
N THR A 226 -0.73 18.94 -13.55
CA THR A 226 -1.81 19.76 -14.12
C THR A 226 -1.53 21.26 -14.16
N GLY A 227 -0.31 21.68 -13.85
CA GLY A 227 0.15 23.06 -14.01
C GLY A 227 0.01 23.95 -12.78
N ASN A 228 -0.41 23.43 -11.64
CA ASN A 228 -0.39 24.17 -10.39
C ASN A 228 1.04 24.25 -9.84
N LEU A 229 1.43 25.41 -9.37
CA LEU A 229 2.70 25.59 -8.68
C LEU A 229 2.76 24.73 -7.42
N PRO A 230 3.96 24.21 -7.03
CA PRO A 230 4.15 23.56 -5.75
C PRO A 230 3.70 24.46 -4.62
N ARG A 231 2.92 23.93 -3.69
CA ARG A 231 2.39 24.70 -2.57
C ARG A 231 3.39 24.81 -1.42
N GLY A 232 4.37 23.89 -1.37
CA GLY A 232 5.32 23.75 -0.26
C GLY A 232 4.68 23.26 1.03
N ILE A 233 3.47 22.68 0.95
CA ILE A 233 2.70 22.18 2.08
C ILE A 233 2.13 20.80 1.78
N GLY A 234 2.06 19.97 2.80
CA GLY A 234 1.49 18.64 2.78
C GLY A 234 2.54 17.53 2.73
N LEU A 235 2.35 16.54 3.61
CA LEU A 235 3.03 15.25 3.54
C LEU A 235 2.12 14.21 2.90
N LEU A 236 2.74 13.24 2.24
CA LEU A 236 2.02 12.13 1.60
C LEU A 236 1.30 11.28 2.64
N GLN A 237 0.02 10.99 2.43
CA GLN A 237 -0.73 10.07 3.28
C GLN A 237 -0.70 8.66 2.70
N GLY A 238 -0.24 7.68 3.47
CA GLY A 238 -0.18 6.28 3.10
C GLY A 238 1.18 5.62 3.28
N ASN A 239 2.20 6.34 3.80
CA ASN A 239 3.49 5.74 4.09
C ASN A 239 4.02 6.13 5.49
N ASP A 240 4.82 5.24 6.09
CA ASP A 240 5.32 5.40 7.45
C ASP A 240 6.36 6.50 7.59
N VAL A 241 7.13 6.77 6.53
CA VAL A 241 8.12 7.85 6.55
C VAL A 241 7.43 9.19 6.73
N SER A 242 6.33 9.44 6.02
CA SER A 242 5.52 10.66 6.20
C SER A 242 4.95 10.75 7.62
N SER A 243 4.51 9.62 8.18
CA SER A 243 4.01 9.56 9.55
C SER A 243 5.10 9.86 10.59
N PHE A 244 6.30 9.37 10.38
CA PHE A 244 7.46 9.72 11.20
C PHE A 244 7.83 11.20 11.08
N LEU A 245 7.88 11.74 9.86
CA LEU A 245 8.18 13.15 9.60
C LEU A 245 7.11 14.08 10.21
N SER A 246 5.85 13.67 10.20
CA SER A 246 4.79 14.42 10.86
C SER A 246 5.01 14.52 12.37
N ASN A 247 5.48 13.46 13.03
CA ASN A 247 5.84 13.53 14.45
C ASN A 247 6.93 14.56 14.73
N LEU A 248 7.94 14.63 13.84
CA LEU A 248 9.04 15.57 13.99
C LEU A 248 8.59 17.03 13.83
N TYR A 249 7.54 17.28 13.05
CA TYR A 249 6.98 18.61 12.89
C TYR A 249 6.41 19.18 14.20
N LEU A 250 5.93 18.33 15.10
CA LEU A 250 5.35 18.72 16.39
C LEU A 250 6.34 18.74 17.57
N ILE A 251 7.65 18.62 17.34
CA ILE A 251 8.67 18.66 18.42
C ILE A 251 8.55 19.94 19.25
N THR A 252 8.36 21.06 18.59
CA THR A 252 8.21 22.37 19.27
C THR A 252 6.93 22.41 20.10
N LEU A 253 5.83 21.87 19.58
CA LEU A 253 4.58 21.74 20.33
C LEU A 253 4.77 20.91 21.59
N ASP A 254 5.34 19.70 21.47
CA ASP A 254 5.55 18.80 22.61
C ASP A 254 6.38 19.49 23.71
N ARG A 255 7.48 20.15 23.32
CA ARG A 255 8.35 20.87 24.24
C ARG A 255 7.63 22.00 24.95
N GLU A 256 6.89 22.84 24.22
CA GLU A 256 6.15 23.97 24.79
C GLU A 256 5.04 23.49 25.74
N MET A 257 4.29 22.48 25.34
CA MET A 257 3.22 21.95 26.19
C MET A 257 3.78 21.34 27.48
N ILE A 258 4.80 20.50 27.40
CA ILE A 258 5.36 19.80 28.58
C ILE A 258 6.07 20.76 29.51
N LYS A 259 6.99 21.59 29.00
CA LYS A 259 7.87 22.41 29.85
C LYS A 259 7.21 23.69 30.32
N THR A 260 6.50 24.39 29.45
CA THR A 260 6.04 25.77 29.69
C THR A 260 4.61 25.81 30.22
N VAL A 261 3.75 24.88 29.80
CA VAL A 261 2.31 24.91 30.15
C VAL A 261 2.00 23.98 31.32
N LEU A 262 2.45 22.73 31.25
CA LEU A 262 2.03 21.70 32.19
C LEU A 262 3.06 21.39 33.28
N GLY A 263 4.33 21.65 33.01
CA GLY A 263 5.44 21.37 33.95
C GLY A 263 5.68 19.89 34.22
N ASP A 264 4.86 19.01 33.66
CA ASP A 264 4.90 17.58 33.90
C ASP A 264 4.52 16.80 32.62
N ILE A 265 5.39 15.85 32.21
CA ILE A 265 5.21 15.02 31.05
C ILE A 265 4.02 14.04 31.21
N SER A 266 3.68 13.63 32.43
CA SER A 266 2.56 12.71 32.72
C SER A 266 1.20 13.29 32.34
N LYS A 267 1.11 14.61 32.31
CA LYS A 267 -0.10 15.35 31.91
C LYS A 267 -0.34 15.41 30.40
N TYR A 268 0.60 14.97 29.57
CA TYR A 268 0.54 15.16 28.12
C TYR A 268 0.86 13.88 27.37
N GLY A 269 0.08 13.59 26.33
CA GLY A 269 0.37 12.52 25.40
C GLY A 269 -0.29 12.74 24.05
N ARG A 270 0.38 12.31 22.98
CA ARG A 270 -0.20 12.32 21.63
C ARG A 270 0.10 11.05 20.84
N TYR A 271 -0.84 10.71 19.99
CA TYR A 271 -0.70 9.69 18.97
C TYR A 271 -0.95 10.32 17.60
N VAL A 272 0.12 10.73 16.90
CA VAL A 272 0.10 11.58 15.68
C VAL A 272 -0.58 12.92 15.96
N ASP A 273 -1.81 13.13 15.48
CA ASP A 273 -2.66 14.31 15.64
C ASP A 273 -3.65 14.23 16.81
N ASP A 274 -3.78 13.07 17.44
CA ASP A 274 -4.67 12.82 18.59
C ASP A 274 -3.97 13.25 19.89
N ILE A 275 -4.41 14.34 20.51
CA ILE A 275 -3.76 14.97 21.67
C ILE A 275 -4.64 14.83 22.91
N LYS A 276 -4.04 14.45 24.03
CA LYS A 276 -4.67 14.39 25.36
C LYS A 276 -3.86 15.16 26.38
N ILE A 277 -4.55 16.01 27.14
CA ILE A 277 -3.97 16.83 28.20
C ILE A 277 -4.76 16.59 29.48
N PHE A 278 -4.09 16.07 30.52
CA PHE A 278 -4.69 15.77 31.81
C PHE A 278 -4.39 16.89 32.83
N THR A 279 -5.41 17.31 33.58
CA THR A 279 -5.31 18.44 34.50
C THR A 279 -6.08 18.19 35.80
N SER A 280 -5.73 18.92 36.86
CA SER A 280 -6.39 18.82 38.14
C SER A 280 -7.74 19.55 38.17
N ASP A 281 -7.88 20.61 37.35
CA ASP A 281 -9.12 21.37 37.23
C ASP A 281 -9.44 21.74 35.79
N LYS A 282 -10.67 22.22 35.60
CA LYS A 282 -11.21 22.57 34.25
C LYS A 282 -10.61 23.85 33.68
N ASP A 283 -10.20 24.79 34.52
CA ASP A 283 -9.65 26.06 34.06
C ASP A 283 -8.20 25.87 33.62
N GLU A 284 -7.42 25.01 34.27
CA GLU A 284 -6.11 24.54 33.81
C GLU A 284 -6.25 23.91 32.40
N ALA A 285 -7.26 23.04 32.19
CA ALA A 285 -7.54 22.42 30.91
C ALA A 285 -7.85 23.45 29.81
N ARG A 286 -8.66 24.45 30.10
CA ARG A 286 -8.98 25.56 29.19
C ARG A 286 -7.73 26.35 28.82
N GLY A 287 -6.92 26.74 29.82
CA GLY A 287 -5.66 27.45 29.63
C GLY A 287 -4.69 26.67 28.73
N ALA A 288 -4.59 25.36 28.97
CA ALA A 288 -3.75 24.47 28.15
C ALA A 288 -4.23 24.38 26.69
N LEU A 289 -5.56 24.27 26.43
CA LEU A 289 -6.10 24.28 25.07
C LEU A 289 -5.86 25.60 24.33
N VAL A 290 -6.01 26.74 25.01
CA VAL A 290 -5.71 28.06 24.42
C VAL A 290 -4.24 28.16 24.04
N LYS A 291 -3.35 27.65 24.87
CA LYS A 291 -1.91 27.62 24.57
C LYS A 291 -1.58 26.65 23.44
N LEU A 292 -2.19 25.46 23.46
CA LEU A 292 -2.08 24.46 22.37
C LEU A 292 -2.44 25.10 21.02
N GLU A 293 -3.58 25.78 20.95
CA GLU A 293 -4.03 26.45 19.73
C GLU A 293 -3.05 27.53 19.27
N LYS A 294 -2.48 28.33 20.18
CA LYS A 294 -1.49 29.35 19.83
C LYS A 294 -0.23 28.72 19.21
N VAL A 295 0.32 27.67 19.84
CA VAL A 295 1.51 26.99 19.35
C VAL A 295 1.23 26.29 18.00
N LEU A 296 0.04 25.72 17.82
CA LEU A 296 -0.35 25.13 16.54
C LEU A 296 -0.44 26.20 15.43
N ARG A 297 -0.98 27.37 15.72
CA ARG A 297 -1.03 28.50 14.77
C ARG A 297 0.37 28.97 14.35
N ASP A 298 1.33 29.00 15.27
CA ASP A 298 2.74 29.30 14.96
C ASP A 298 3.35 28.25 14.01
N LEU A 299 2.80 27.01 14.02
CA LEU A 299 3.14 25.92 13.09
C LEU A 299 2.24 25.88 11.84
N ASN A 300 1.44 26.90 11.56
CA ASN A 300 0.44 26.93 10.49
C ASN A 300 -0.63 25.81 10.57
N LEU A 301 -0.94 25.35 11.77
CA LEU A 301 -1.92 24.31 12.06
C LEU A 301 -3.08 24.86 12.89
N ASN A 302 -4.21 24.15 12.87
CA ASN A 302 -5.39 24.50 13.66
C ASN A 302 -5.97 23.27 14.36
N ILE A 303 -6.56 23.49 15.53
CA ILE A 303 -7.34 22.45 16.22
C ILE A 303 -8.62 22.13 15.44
N GLN A 304 -9.09 20.89 15.56
CA GLN A 304 -10.39 20.47 15.06
C GLN A 304 -11.46 20.74 16.11
N SER A 305 -12.09 21.91 16.06
CA SER A 305 -13.04 22.35 17.11
C SER A 305 -14.17 21.36 17.39
N ALA A 306 -14.68 20.67 16.36
CA ALA A 306 -15.74 19.67 16.55
C ALA A 306 -15.29 18.40 17.32
N LYS A 307 -13.98 18.17 17.46
CA LYS A 307 -13.40 17.05 18.22
C LYS A 307 -12.63 17.51 19.47
N THR A 308 -12.61 18.82 19.72
CA THR A 308 -11.93 19.38 20.89
C THR A 308 -12.94 19.55 22.02
N ASP A 309 -12.69 18.92 23.15
CA ASP A 309 -13.60 18.92 24.30
C ASP A 309 -12.83 18.75 25.63
N ILE A 310 -13.45 19.19 26.73
CA ILE A 310 -12.95 19.00 28.09
C ILE A 310 -13.95 18.14 28.86
N LYS A 311 -13.50 16.96 29.28
CA LYS A 311 -14.32 15.98 29.99
C LYS A 311 -13.74 15.63 31.36
N PRO A 312 -14.55 15.08 32.29
CA PRO A 312 -14.01 14.35 33.43
C PRO A 312 -13.04 13.25 32.93
N ALA A 313 -11.85 13.18 33.51
CA ALA A 313 -10.82 12.25 33.04
C ALA A 313 -11.28 10.78 33.05
N ARG A 314 -12.16 10.40 33.98
CA ARG A 314 -12.74 9.05 34.08
C ARG A 314 -13.67 8.70 32.92
N GLU A 315 -14.22 9.70 32.23
CA GLU A 315 -15.14 9.52 31.11
C GLU A 315 -14.42 9.48 29.73
N ILE A 316 -13.09 9.48 29.74
CA ILE A 316 -12.30 9.43 28.48
C ILE A 316 -12.51 8.11 27.73
N PHE A 317 -12.82 7.07 28.46
CA PHE A 317 -13.12 5.75 27.92
C PHE A 317 -14.60 5.42 28.16
N ASP A 318 -15.28 4.90 27.16
CA ASP A 318 -16.60 4.29 27.37
C ASP A 318 -16.38 2.89 27.99
N ASP A 319 -16.69 2.76 29.28
CA ASP A 319 -16.48 1.51 30.02
C ASP A 319 -17.10 0.28 29.31
N LYS A 320 -18.23 0.48 28.60
CA LYS A 320 -18.88 -0.61 27.86
C LYS A 320 -18.09 -1.00 26.62
N VAL A 321 -17.53 -0.02 25.90
CA VAL A 321 -16.68 -0.26 24.73
C VAL A 321 -15.40 -0.97 25.13
N GLU A 322 -14.74 -0.49 26.19
CA GLU A 322 -13.49 -1.09 26.68
C GLU A 322 -13.72 -2.50 27.24
N LEU A 323 -14.83 -2.72 27.95
CA LEU A 323 -15.21 -4.03 28.47
C LEU A 323 -15.32 -5.07 27.33
N TRP A 324 -15.98 -4.72 26.22
CA TRP A 324 -16.13 -5.64 25.09
C TRP A 324 -14.81 -5.90 24.35
N LEU A 325 -13.97 -4.88 24.20
CA LEU A 325 -12.63 -5.06 23.64
C LEU A 325 -11.78 -5.98 24.50
N ASP A 326 -11.80 -5.78 25.84
CA ASP A 326 -11.09 -6.63 26.80
C ASP A 326 -11.58 -8.09 26.74
N LYS A 327 -12.89 -8.33 26.74
CA LYS A 327 -13.46 -9.68 26.61
C LYS A 327 -12.97 -10.38 25.33
N MET A 328 -12.92 -9.67 24.19
CA MET A 328 -12.50 -10.24 22.90
C MET A 328 -10.98 -10.35 22.73
N ASP A 329 -10.17 -9.65 23.55
CA ASP A 329 -8.71 -9.64 23.43
C ASP A 329 -8.01 -10.52 24.47
N ARG A 330 -8.49 -10.57 25.70
CA ARG A 330 -7.80 -11.21 26.83
C ARG A 330 -8.27 -12.63 27.13
N ASP A 331 -9.53 -12.92 26.84
CA ASP A 331 -10.11 -14.23 27.10
C ASP A 331 -9.93 -15.13 25.85
N ASN A 332 -8.75 -15.73 25.75
CA ASN A 332 -8.42 -16.57 24.58
C ASN A 332 -9.35 -17.77 24.42
N ASP A 333 -9.89 -18.30 25.50
CA ASP A 333 -10.73 -19.50 25.48
C ASP A 333 -12.18 -19.19 25.07
N ASN A 334 -12.69 -18.00 25.41
CA ASN A 334 -14.08 -17.59 25.15
C ASN A 334 -14.18 -16.40 24.16
N LYS A 335 -13.11 -16.06 23.43
CA LYS A 335 -13.12 -14.88 22.56
C LYS A 335 -14.20 -14.95 21.46
N VAL A 336 -14.52 -16.15 20.97
CA VAL A 336 -15.54 -16.34 19.92
C VAL A 336 -16.94 -16.15 20.52
N GLU A 337 -17.21 -16.76 21.67
CA GLU A 337 -18.47 -16.61 22.40
C GLU A 337 -18.71 -15.14 22.78
N ASN A 338 -17.67 -14.46 23.25
CA ASN A 338 -17.74 -13.03 23.56
C ASN A 338 -18.01 -12.16 22.33
N ALA A 339 -17.42 -12.50 21.18
CA ALA A 339 -17.69 -11.80 19.92
C ALA A 339 -19.13 -12.01 19.44
N VAL A 340 -19.64 -13.24 19.59
CA VAL A 340 -21.03 -13.60 19.29
C VAL A 340 -21.98 -12.86 20.22
N GLU A 341 -21.75 -12.92 21.53
CA GLU A 341 -22.57 -12.21 22.54
C GLU A 341 -22.62 -10.72 22.24
N PHE A 342 -21.46 -10.10 21.96
CA PHE A 342 -21.41 -8.69 21.56
C PHE A 342 -22.27 -8.41 20.33
N PHE A 343 -22.12 -9.22 19.30
CA PHE A 343 -22.82 -9.00 18.02
C PHE A 343 -24.34 -9.16 18.15
N GLU A 344 -24.79 -10.17 18.88
CA GLU A 344 -26.22 -10.50 19.01
C GLU A 344 -26.94 -9.64 20.06
N THR A 345 -26.27 -9.25 21.13
CA THR A 345 -26.94 -8.59 22.27
C THR A 345 -26.66 -7.10 22.39
N THR A 346 -25.48 -6.67 21.96
CA THR A 346 -24.99 -5.29 22.24
C THR A 346 -24.87 -4.45 20.98
N PHE A 347 -24.43 -5.06 19.85
CA PHE A 347 -24.19 -4.31 18.63
C PHE A 347 -25.52 -3.79 18.03
N ASN A 348 -25.52 -2.48 17.76
CA ASN A 348 -26.66 -1.83 17.10
C ASN A 348 -26.13 -0.91 15.98
N ASN A 349 -26.63 -1.10 14.77
CA ASN A 349 -26.28 -0.29 13.59
C ASN A 349 -26.59 1.20 13.78
N ASN A 350 -27.59 1.56 14.59
CA ASN A 350 -27.97 2.95 14.83
C ASN A 350 -26.90 3.71 15.64
N ASP A 351 -26.06 2.99 16.41
CA ASP A 351 -24.95 3.53 17.20
C ASP A 351 -23.58 3.11 16.65
N LEU A 352 -23.47 2.99 15.35
CA LEU A 352 -22.27 2.46 14.67
C LEU A 352 -20.99 3.22 15.05
N PHE A 353 -21.07 4.53 15.23
CA PHE A 353 -19.92 5.35 15.65
C PHE A 353 -19.37 4.91 16.99
N LYS A 354 -20.24 4.68 17.97
CA LYS A 354 -19.88 4.18 19.30
C LYS A 354 -19.25 2.78 19.24
N TRP A 355 -19.86 1.88 18.47
CA TRP A 355 -19.49 0.47 18.43
C TRP A 355 -18.44 0.12 17.36
N GLN A 356 -17.92 1.09 16.63
CA GLN A 356 -17.00 0.85 15.49
C GLN A 356 -15.77 0.02 15.87
N ARG A 357 -15.14 0.27 17.04
CA ARG A 357 -13.96 -0.46 17.51
C ARG A 357 -14.29 -1.91 17.92
N PRO A 358 -15.25 -2.16 18.83
CA PRO A 358 -15.69 -3.51 19.16
C PRO A 358 -16.20 -4.29 17.96
N TYR A 359 -16.99 -3.67 17.06
CA TYR A 359 -17.48 -4.29 15.85
C TYR A 359 -16.33 -4.75 14.93
N SER A 360 -15.35 -3.89 14.70
CA SER A 360 -14.17 -4.24 13.91
C SER A 360 -13.38 -5.40 14.53
N ARG A 361 -13.31 -5.46 15.84
CA ARG A 361 -12.67 -6.57 16.56
C ARG A 361 -13.50 -7.85 16.49
N CYS A 362 -14.80 -7.74 16.67
CA CYS A 362 -15.75 -8.83 16.53
C CYS A 362 -15.63 -9.49 15.14
N LEU A 363 -15.66 -8.72 14.05
CA LEU A 363 -15.48 -9.26 12.70
C LEU A 363 -14.14 -10.00 12.52
N THR A 364 -13.08 -9.53 13.17
CA THR A 364 -11.78 -10.20 13.11
C THR A 364 -11.85 -11.57 13.80
N VAL A 365 -12.43 -11.63 15.00
CA VAL A 365 -12.58 -12.88 15.76
C VAL A 365 -13.49 -13.87 15.02
N LEU A 366 -14.65 -13.41 14.53
CA LEU A 366 -15.59 -14.27 13.78
C LEU A 366 -14.97 -14.79 12.48
N ARG A 367 -14.16 -13.96 11.78
CA ARG A 367 -13.43 -14.39 10.59
C ARG A 367 -12.43 -15.50 10.91
N GLU A 368 -11.63 -15.34 11.96
CA GLU A 368 -10.64 -16.34 12.41
C GLU A 368 -11.31 -17.67 12.81
N ALA A 369 -12.51 -17.58 13.38
CA ALA A 369 -13.33 -18.74 13.75
C ALA A 369 -14.12 -19.34 12.56
N ASN A 370 -14.08 -18.69 11.38
CA ASN A 370 -14.94 -19.02 10.23
C ASN A 370 -16.44 -19.02 10.56
N ASP A 371 -16.87 -18.07 11.38
CA ASP A 371 -18.26 -17.87 11.82
C ASP A 371 -18.97 -16.82 10.95
N ASP A 372 -20.09 -17.20 10.35
CA ASP A 372 -20.79 -16.42 9.31
C ASP A 372 -21.97 -15.56 9.83
N ARG A 373 -22.21 -15.51 11.14
CA ARG A 373 -23.37 -14.82 11.74
C ARG A 373 -23.46 -13.35 11.38
N ALA A 374 -22.34 -12.66 11.25
CA ALA A 374 -22.32 -11.22 10.92
C ALA A 374 -22.39 -10.93 9.42
N VAL A 375 -22.47 -11.93 8.53
CA VAL A 375 -22.39 -11.75 7.06
C VAL A 375 -23.44 -10.79 6.54
N THR A 376 -24.72 -10.95 6.89
CA THR A 376 -25.80 -10.08 6.38
C THR A 376 -25.60 -8.62 6.80
N THR A 377 -25.22 -8.40 8.05
CA THR A 377 -24.94 -7.04 8.57
C THR A 377 -23.69 -6.45 7.92
N ALA A 378 -22.61 -7.22 7.83
CA ALA A 378 -21.38 -6.78 7.18
C ALA A 378 -21.59 -6.44 5.71
N LEU A 379 -22.39 -7.22 4.97
CA LEU A 379 -22.73 -6.96 3.58
C LEU A 379 -23.57 -5.66 3.44
N ASN A 380 -24.58 -5.49 4.26
CA ASN A 380 -25.40 -4.27 4.24
C ASN A 380 -24.56 -3.01 4.52
N LEU A 381 -23.68 -3.07 5.52
CA LEU A 381 -22.75 -1.97 5.82
C LEU A 381 -21.74 -1.76 4.70
N PHE A 382 -21.18 -2.83 4.16
CA PHE A 382 -20.24 -2.76 3.04
C PHE A 382 -20.84 -2.11 1.80
N LEU A 383 -22.08 -2.41 1.47
CA LEU A 383 -22.74 -1.86 0.28
C LEU A 383 -23.20 -0.41 0.45
N LYS A 384 -23.52 0.01 1.68
CA LYS A 384 -24.16 1.32 1.97
C LYS A 384 -23.20 2.34 2.57
N ASP A 385 -22.31 1.94 3.47
CA ASP A 385 -21.44 2.85 4.21
C ASP A 385 -20.07 2.98 3.52
N PRO A 386 -19.72 4.15 2.97
CA PRO A 386 -18.44 4.39 2.33
C PRO A 386 -17.30 4.63 3.33
N SER A 387 -17.55 4.61 4.65
CA SER A 387 -16.52 4.83 5.68
C SER A 387 -15.38 3.82 5.53
N HIS A 388 -14.22 4.32 5.19
CA HIS A 388 -13.03 3.52 4.88
C HIS A 388 -12.69 2.45 5.94
N ARG A 389 -12.81 2.79 7.23
CA ARG A 389 -12.49 1.83 8.31
C ARG A 389 -13.40 0.62 8.29
N LEU A 390 -14.69 0.84 8.07
CA LEU A 390 -15.68 -0.23 8.01
C LEU A 390 -15.64 -0.97 6.68
N LEU A 391 -15.44 -0.26 5.57
CA LEU A 391 -15.30 -0.89 4.25
C LEU A 391 -14.26 -2.00 4.25
N ILE A 392 -13.04 -1.71 4.74
CA ILE A 392 -11.97 -2.69 4.76
C ILE A 392 -12.28 -3.86 5.69
N LYS A 393 -12.82 -3.58 6.89
CA LYS A 393 -13.14 -4.65 7.85
C LYS A 393 -14.25 -5.55 7.34
N ASN A 394 -15.32 -4.96 6.78
CA ASN A 394 -16.39 -5.72 6.16
C ASN A 394 -15.89 -6.51 4.94
N PHE A 395 -15.11 -5.89 4.06
CA PHE A 395 -14.51 -6.57 2.91
C PHE A 395 -13.68 -7.80 3.33
N THR A 396 -12.79 -7.62 4.31
CA THR A 396 -11.90 -8.70 4.78
C THR A 396 -12.69 -9.86 5.40
N TYR A 397 -13.76 -9.55 6.14
CA TYR A 397 -14.65 -10.56 6.70
C TYR A 397 -15.47 -11.26 5.61
N LEU A 398 -16.14 -10.50 4.76
CA LEU A 398 -17.01 -11.03 3.70
C LEU A 398 -16.28 -11.90 2.69
N ARG A 399 -15.01 -11.61 2.41
CA ARG A 399 -14.19 -12.39 1.48
C ARG A 399 -14.16 -13.88 1.83
N ASN A 400 -14.16 -14.24 3.12
CA ASN A 400 -14.15 -15.64 3.56
C ASN A 400 -15.46 -16.37 3.24
N PHE A 401 -16.57 -15.64 3.11
CA PHE A 401 -17.91 -16.24 2.97
C PHE A 401 -18.55 -16.03 1.59
N VAL A 402 -17.92 -15.28 0.69
CA VAL A 402 -18.51 -14.94 -0.61
C VAL A 402 -18.83 -16.16 -1.47
N VAL A 403 -18.02 -17.22 -1.38
CA VAL A 403 -18.22 -18.45 -2.14
C VAL A 403 -19.37 -19.29 -1.59
N SER A 404 -19.55 -19.31 -0.27
CA SER A 404 -20.58 -20.12 0.40
C SER A 404 -21.95 -19.45 0.45
N LYS A 405 -22.00 -18.11 0.48
CA LYS A 405 -23.23 -17.34 0.71
C LYS A 405 -23.78 -16.64 -0.54
N ASN A 406 -23.00 -16.56 -1.64
CA ASN A 406 -23.43 -16.02 -2.94
C ASN A 406 -24.06 -14.62 -2.88
N TYR A 407 -23.25 -13.57 -2.66
CA TYR A 407 -23.76 -12.17 -2.71
C TYR A 407 -23.50 -11.44 -4.04
N GLY A 408 -23.22 -12.17 -5.11
CA GLY A 408 -22.94 -11.56 -6.41
C GLY A 408 -24.11 -10.78 -6.96
N GLU A 409 -25.35 -11.17 -6.63
CA GLU A 409 -26.55 -10.44 -7.03
C GLU A 409 -26.65 -9.08 -6.33
N GLU A 410 -26.50 -9.02 -5.03
CA GLU A 410 -26.56 -7.78 -4.25
C GLU A 410 -25.47 -6.80 -4.67
N ILE A 411 -24.23 -7.30 -4.87
CA ILE A 411 -23.11 -6.48 -5.34
C ILE A 411 -23.39 -5.99 -6.76
N THR A 412 -23.88 -6.85 -7.66
CA THR A 412 -24.21 -6.48 -9.04
C THR A 412 -25.29 -5.42 -9.09
N ASN A 413 -26.36 -5.59 -8.31
CA ASN A 413 -27.45 -4.62 -8.23
C ASN A 413 -26.94 -3.26 -7.72
N ARG A 414 -26.10 -3.25 -6.70
CA ARG A 414 -25.48 -2.02 -6.17
C ARG A 414 -24.56 -1.34 -7.20
N LEU A 415 -23.79 -2.12 -7.95
CA LEU A 415 -22.92 -1.59 -9.03
C LEU A 415 -23.73 -1.00 -10.19
N LEU A 416 -24.93 -1.51 -10.47
CA LEU A 416 -25.85 -1.02 -11.52
C LEU A 416 -26.61 0.24 -11.11
N GLU A 417 -26.72 0.53 -9.83
CA GLU A 417 -27.36 1.75 -9.37
C GLU A 417 -26.64 2.99 -9.89
N LYS A 418 -27.42 3.97 -10.37
CA LYS A 418 -26.89 5.27 -10.84
C LYS A 418 -26.58 6.25 -9.72
N THR A 419 -26.48 5.78 -8.48
CA THR A 419 -26.10 6.60 -7.33
C THR A 419 -24.61 6.85 -7.32
N PHE A 420 -24.22 8.02 -6.80
CA PHE A 420 -22.81 8.33 -6.62
C PHE A 420 -22.14 7.28 -5.72
N THR A 421 -20.99 6.79 -6.15
CA THR A 421 -20.13 5.91 -5.34
C THR A 421 -18.69 6.37 -5.46
N PHE A 422 -18.00 6.39 -4.33
CA PHE A 422 -16.56 6.70 -4.35
C PHE A 422 -15.79 5.64 -5.17
N PRO A 423 -14.82 6.05 -6.00
CA PRO A 423 -14.00 5.12 -6.78
C PRO A 423 -13.36 4.01 -5.93
N TYR A 424 -12.91 4.36 -4.73
CA TYR A 424 -12.35 3.42 -3.77
C TYR A 424 -13.36 2.34 -3.34
N HIS A 425 -14.56 2.75 -2.94
CA HIS A 425 -15.64 1.85 -2.54
C HIS A 425 -16.06 0.93 -3.70
N ARG A 426 -16.28 1.52 -4.88
CA ARG A 426 -16.67 0.78 -6.08
C ARG A 426 -15.61 -0.27 -6.48
N SER A 427 -14.33 0.06 -6.33
CA SER A 427 -13.25 -0.89 -6.60
C SER A 427 -13.27 -2.10 -5.65
N LEU A 428 -13.57 -1.88 -4.37
CA LEU A 428 -13.73 -2.97 -3.40
C LEU A 428 -14.94 -3.87 -3.72
N MET A 429 -16.04 -3.29 -4.21
CA MET A 429 -17.19 -4.09 -4.68
C MET A 429 -16.79 -5.04 -5.83
N TYR A 430 -16.07 -4.55 -6.85
CA TYR A 430 -15.54 -5.42 -7.92
C TYR A 430 -14.59 -6.49 -7.40
N ARG A 431 -13.76 -6.15 -6.44
CA ARG A 431 -12.83 -7.11 -5.82
C ARG A 431 -13.55 -8.19 -5.03
N LEU A 432 -14.60 -7.85 -4.31
CA LEU A 432 -15.43 -8.85 -3.63
C LEU A 432 -16.21 -9.69 -4.64
N ALA A 433 -16.77 -9.07 -5.70
CA ALA A 433 -17.48 -9.75 -6.77
C ALA A 433 -16.61 -10.76 -7.54
N ALA A 434 -15.29 -10.54 -7.60
CA ALA A 434 -14.34 -11.45 -8.24
C ALA A 434 -14.35 -12.87 -7.64
N TYR A 435 -14.77 -13.03 -6.39
CA TYR A 435 -14.90 -14.33 -5.72
C TYR A 435 -16.30 -14.94 -5.86
N SER A 436 -17.29 -14.21 -6.41
CA SER A 436 -18.66 -14.69 -6.52
C SER A 436 -18.79 -15.80 -7.56
N ARG A 437 -19.72 -16.71 -7.33
CA ARG A 437 -20.09 -17.79 -8.26
C ARG A 437 -21.46 -17.61 -8.90
N ASP A 438 -22.23 -16.61 -8.44
CA ASP A 438 -23.52 -16.24 -8.95
C ASP A 438 -23.45 -14.97 -9.82
N ASN A 439 -24.45 -14.76 -10.67
CA ASN A 439 -24.58 -13.60 -11.58
C ASN A 439 -23.33 -13.28 -12.45
N ILE A 440 -22.46 -14.27 -12.69
CA ILE A 440 -21.18 -14.11 -13.42
C ILE A 440 -21.39 -13.42 -14.77
N SER A 441 -22.42 -13.79 -15.53
CA SER A 441 -22.67 -13.20 -16.86
C SER A 441 -22.96 -11.71 -16.77
N LYS A 442 -23.78 -11.26 -15.81
CA LYS A 442 -24.08 -9.84 -15.59
C LYS A 442 -22.85 -9.08 -15.11
N LEU A 443 -22.08 -9.65 -14.18
CA LEU A 443 -20.82 -9.09 -13.69
C LEU A 443 -19.80 -8.90 -14.81
N LYS A 444 -19.63 -9.89 -15.70
CA LYS A 444 -18.74 -9.80 -16.86
C LYS A 444 -19.14 -8.67 -17.81
N VAL A 445 -20.42 -8.57 -18.15
CA VAL A 445 -20.92 -7.48 -19.02
C VAL A 445 -20.65 -6.12 -18.39
N LEU A 446 -20.96 -5.96 -17.10
CA LEU A 446 -20.74 -4.72 -16.39
C LEU A 446 -19.23 -4.36 -16.32
N ALA A 447 -18.40 -5.32 -15.96
CA ALA A 447 -16.95 -5.14 -15.89
C ALA A 447 -16.34 -4.75 -17.26
N ILE A 448 -16.81 -5.33 -18.36
CA ILE A 448 -16.41 -4.96 -19.73
C ILE A 448 -16.82 -3.53 -20.05
N VAL A 449 -18.05 -3.14 -19.75
CA VAL A 449 -18.57 -1.79 -20.01
C VAL A 449 -17.74 -0.76 -19.22
N GLU A 450 -17.52 -0.99 -17.94
CA GLU A 450 -16.82 -0.05 -17.08
C GLU A 450 -15.33 0.00 -17.37
N SER A 451 -14.68 -1.11 -17.68
CA SER A 451 -13.24 -1.11 -18.01
C SER A 451 -12.92 -0.27 -19.26
N LYS A 452 -13.85 -0.16 -20.21
CA LYS A 452 -13.72 0.68 -21.42
C LYS A 452 -14.11 2.14 -21.22
N ASN A 453 -14.81 2.47 -20.13
CA ASN A 453 -15.34 3.81 -19.93
C ASN A 453 -14.26 4.77 -19.39
N SER A 454 -13.67 5.56 -20.28
CA SER A 454 -12.61 6.53 -19.93
C SER A 454 -13.07 7.62 -18.95
N ASN A 455 -14.37 7.84 -18.78
CA ASN A 455 -14.92 8.79 -17.81
C ASN A 455 -14.93 8.24 -16.38
N LEU A 456 -14.79 6.92 -16.22
CA LEU A 456 -14.64 6.33 -14.89
C LEU A 456 -13.20 6.45 -14.41
N HIS A 457 -13.07 6.62 -13.10
CA HIS A 457 -11.77 6.67 -12.45
C HIS A 457 -10.98 5.38 -12.73
N TRP A 458 -9.70 5.50 -13.10
CA TRP A 458 -8.82 4.39 -13.47
C TRP A 458 -8.82 3.24 -12.44
N PHE A 459 -8.96 3.56 -11.13
CA PHE A 459 -8.95 2.59 -10.05
C PHE A 459 -10.16 1.64 -10.11
N CYS A 460 -11.34 2.16 -10.48
CA CYS A 460 -12.53 1.33 -10.73
C CYS A 460 -12.34 0.45 -11.97
N ARG A 461 -11.80 1.02 -13.05
CA ARG A 461 -11.57 0.32 -14.32
C ARG A 461 -10.57 -0.82 -14.16
N MET A 462 -9.51 -0.59 -13.39
CA MET A 462 -8.54 -1.62 -12.99
C MET A 462 -9.21 -2.75 -12.20
N ALA A 463 -10.01 -2.43 -11.19
CA ALA A 463 -10.72 -3.42 -10.38
C ALA A 463 -11.76 -4.21 -11.20
N ALA A 464 -12.45 -3.55 -12.14
CA ALA A 464 -13.37 -4.21 -13.07
C ALA A 464 -12.64 -5.24 -13.97
N LEU A 465 -11.44 -4.90 -14.46
CA LEU A 465 -10.59 -5.82 -15.23
C LEU A 465 -10.16 -7.04 -14.39
N PHE A 466 -9.76 -6.84 -13.15
CA PHE A 466 -9.41 -7.96 -12.25
C PHE A 466 -10.62 -8.84 -11.96
N CYS A 467 -11.78 -8.24 -11.72
CA CYS A 467 -13.04 -9.00 -11.56
C CYS A 467 -13.34 -9.82 -12.83
N LEU A 468 -13.22 -9.21 -14.01
CA LEU A 468 -13.41 -9.90 -15.28
C LEU A 468 -12.43 -11.07 -15.45
N GLY A 469 -11.16 -10.87 -15.09
CA GLY A 469 -10.10 -11.88 -15.17
C GLY A 469 -10.25 -13.05 -14.21
N SER A 470 -11.09 -12.91 -13.17
CA SER A 470 -11.40 -14.00 -12.23
C SER A 470 -12.38 -15.04 -12.79
N PHE A 471 -12.98 -14.76 -13.95
CA PHE A 471 -13.95 -15.64 -14.61
C PHE A 471 -13.39 -16.19 -15.93
N PRO A 472 -13.84 -17.36 -16.38
CA PRO A 472 -13.50 -17.86 -17.71
C PRO A 472 -13.92 -16.86 -18.80
N LEU A 473 -13.00 -16.51 -19.70
CA LEU A 473 -13.21 -15.51 -20.75
C LEU A 473 -13.35 -16.15 -22.14
N SER A 474 -14.31 -15.64 -22.92
CA SER A 474 -14.47 -16.00 -24.33
C SER A 474 -13.42 -15.29 -25.22
N LYS A 475 -13.30 -15.72 -26.46
CA LYS A 475 -12.40 -15.08 -27.45
C LYS A 475 -12.78 -13.61 -27.70
N GLU A 476 -14.09 -13.32 -27.74
CA GLU A 476 -14.62 -11.98 -27.92
C GLU A 476 -14.24 -11.06 -26.77
N GLU A 477 -14.37 -11.54 -25.52
CA GLU A 477 -13.98 -10.81 -24.31
C GLU A 477 -12.48 -10.54 -24.29
N LEU A 478 -11.66 -11.52 -24.62
CA LEU A 478 -10.19 -11.35 -24.74
C LEU A 478 -9.83 -10.33 -25.83
N THR A 479 -10.54 -10.34 -26.97
CA THR A 479 -10.35 -9.33 -28.03
C THR A 479 -10.67 -7.93 -27.53
N ILE A 480 -11.71 -7.78 -26.71
CA ILE A 480 -12.06 -6.49 -26.09
C ILE A 480 -10.93 -6.01 -25.17
N ILE A 481 -10.42 -6.88 -24.30
CA ILE A 481 -9.30 -6.53 -23.41
C ILE A 481 -8.04 -6.14 -24.22
N GLY A 482 -7.74 -6.86 -25.30
CA GLY A 482 -6.66 -6.51 -26.21
C GLY A 482 -6.84 -5.12 -26.86
N ARG A 483 -8.09 -4.73 -27.16
CA ARG A 483 -8.39 -3.38 -27.67
C ARG A 483 -8.18 -2.31 -26.60
N ILE A 484 -8.51 -2.59 -25.33
CA ILE A 484 -8.24 -1.65 -24.22
C ILE A 484 -6.75 -1.32 -24.20
N ILE A 485 -5.88 -2.32 -24.26
CA ILE A 485 -4.42 -2.10 -24.27
C ILE A 485 -3.98 -1.17 -25.41
N LYS A 486 -4.57 -1.30 -26.58
CA LYS A 486 -4.20 -0.52 -27.77
C LYS A 486 -4.64 0.95 -27.70
N LEU A 487 -5.72 1.25 -26.99
CA LEU A 487 -6.38 2.56 -27.01
C LEU A 487 -6.25 3.30 -25.68
N GLU A 488 -5.78 2.63 -24.64
CA GLU A 488 -5.72 3.15 -23.29
C GLU A 488 -4.47 4.02 -23.06
N ALA A 489 -4.65 5.13 -22.35
CA ALA A 489 -3.56 6.00 -21.94
C ALA A 489 -3.11 5.77 -20.48
N ASN A 490 -4.01 5.25 -19.63
CA ASN A 490 -3.70 5.05 -18.21
C ASN A 490 -2.85 3.79 -18.00
N PRO A 491 -1.62 3.92 -17.46
CA PRO A 491 -0.71 2.79 -17.31
C PRO A 491 -1.23 1.69 -16.38
N GLN A 492 -2.02 2.02 -15.35
CA GLN A 492 -2.54 1.02 -14.42
C GLN A 492 -3.64 0.15 -15.06
N VAL A 493 -4.49 0.74 -15.89
CA VAL A 493 -5.51 0.02 -16.65
C VAL A 493 -4.87 -0.89 -17.71
N ILE A 494 -3.83 -0.40 -18.40
CA ILE A 494 -3.06 -1.20 -19.35
C ILE A 494 -2.42 -2.41 -18.65
N ARG A 495 -1.80 -2.20 -17.50
CA ARG A 495 -1.17 -3.26 -16.70
C ARG A 495 -2.19 -4.30 -16.25
N ALA A 496 -3.34 -3.88 -15.72
CA ALA A 496 -4.41 -4.79 -15.35
C ALA A 496 -4.88 -5.63 -16.55
N SER A 497 -5.01 -5.01 -17.73
CA SER A 497 -5.37 -5.72 -18.97
C SER A 497 -4.32 -6.76 -19.37
N TYR A 498 -3.04 -6.45 -19.24
CA TYR A 498 -1.96 -7.44 -19.45
C TYR A 498 -2.07 -8.60 -18.48
N ILE A 499 -2.32 -8.34 -17.19
CA ILE A 499 -2.47 -9.38 -16.17
C ILE A 499 -3.57 -10.35 -16.57
N VAL A 500 -4.70 -9.84 -16.97
CA VAL A 500 -5.82 -10.68 -17.39
C VAL A 500 -5.47 -11.48 -18.64
N LEU A 501 -4.88 -10.86 -19.67
CA LEU A 501 -4.52 -11.55 -20.92
C LEU A 501 -3.45 -12.63 -20.75
N THR A 502 -2.56 -12.48 -19.75
CA THR A 502 -1.50 -13.48 -19.53
C THR A 502 -2.02 -14.80 -19.01
N GLN A 503 -3.20 -14.81 -18.40
CA GLN A 503 -3.88 -16.05 -18.00
C GLN A 503 -4.38 -16.85 -19.22
N TYR A 504 -4.52 -16.17 -20.38
CA TYR A 504 -5.04 -16.76 -21.61
C TYR A 504 -4.02 -16.64 -22.73
N PRO A 505 -3.11 -17.62 -22.92
CA PRO A 505 -2.08 -17.61 -23.96
C PRO A 505 -2.68 -17.79 -25.36
N GLY A 506 -3.35 -16.76 -25.84
CA GLY A 506 -4.06 -16.74 -27.11
C GLY A 506 -3.47 -15.77 -28.13
N ASN A 507 -4.27 -15.48 -29.18
CA ASN A 507 -3.86 -14.62 -30.29
C ASN A 507 -3.64 -13.16 -29.87
N GLU A 508 -4.37 -12.65 -28.86
CA GLU A 508 -4.23 -11.27 -28.40
C GLU A 508 -2.90 -11.05 -27.69
N LEU A 509 -2.51 -11.94 -26.78
CA LEU A 509 -1.18 -11.88 -26.16
C LEU A 509 -0.08 -12.04 -27.20
N LYS A 510 -0.26 -12.94 -28.16
CA LYS A 510 0.66 -13.13 -29.29
C LYS A 510 0.80 -11.85 -30.10
N TRP A 511 -0.29 -11.14 -30.38
CA TRP A 511 -0.26 -9.88 -31.12
C TRP A 511 0.52 -8.81 -30.34
N ILE A 512 0.28 -8.66 -29.04
CA ILE A 512 0.97 -7.70 -28.17
C ILE A 512 2.47 -7.96 -28.15
N LEU A 513 2.87 -9.22 -27.94
CA LEU A 513 4.28 -9.63 -27.96
C LEU A 513 4.96 -9.39 -29.31
N ASN A 514 4.23 -9.51 -30.41
CA ASN A 514 4.75 -9.28 -31.74
C ASN A 514 4.91 -7.80 -32.09
N ASN A 515 4.18 -6.93 -31.40
CA ASN A 515 4.09 -5.50 -31.73
C ASN A 515 4.55 -4.61 -30.54
N ILE A 516 5.40 -5.14 -29.66
CA ILE A 516 5.87 -4.43 -28.47
C ILE A 516 6.50 -3.08 -28.79
N ASN A 517 7.13 -2.94 -29.94
CA ASN A 517 7.75 -1.69 -30.42
C ASN A 517 6.74 -0.61 -30.82
N LEU A 518 5.48 -0.97 -31.03
CA LEU A 518 4.43 0.01 -31.28
C LEU A 518 3.97 0.73 -30.00
N PHE A 519 4.38 0.22 -28.84
CA PHE A 519 4.07 0.83 -27.55
C PHE A 519 5.16 1.82 -27.15
N ASN A 520 4.78 2.85 -26.40
CA ASN A 520 5.75 3.78 -25.83
C ASN A 520 6.68 3.10 -24.80
N LEU A 521 7.80 3.74 -24.47
CA LEU A 521 8.83 3.15 -23.58
C LEU A 521 8.29 2.67 -22.22
N PRO A 522 7.42 3.41 -21.52
CA PRO A 522 6.82 2.92 -20.29
C PRO A 522 6.02 1.63 -20.46
N HIS A 523 5.24 1.52 -21.54
CA HIS A 523 4.48 0.29 -21.83
C HIS A 523 5.38 -0.89 -22.14
N GLN A 524 6.49 -0.67 -22.87
CA GLN A 524 7.49 -1.70 -23.12
C GLN A 524 8.13 -2.18 -21.81
N GLU A 525 8.42 -1.27 -20.87
CA GLU A 525 8.99 -1.63 -19.57
C GLU A 525 8.01 -2.45 -18.75
N TYR A 526 6.75 -2.04 -18.67
CA TYR A 526 5.69 -2.81 -18.03
C TYR A 526 5.53 -4.20 -18.63
N LEU A 527 5.54 -4.30 -19.95
CA LEU A 527 5.45 -5.58 -20.63
C LEU A 527 6.67 -6.48 -20.34
N ARG A 528 7.87 -5.92 -20.21
CA ARG A 528 9.08 -6.67 -19.83
C ARG A 528 8.96 -7.23 -18.41
N MET A 529 8.53 -6.42 -17.44
CA MET A 529 8.27 -6.86 -16.06
C MET A 529 7.23 -7.98 -16.05
N TYR A 530 6.23 -7.85 -16.90
CA TYR A 530 5.16 -8.83 -17.06
C TYR A 530 5.66 -10.17 -17.60
N LEU A 531 6.49 -10.12 -18.63
CA LEU A 531 7.08 -11.31 -19.23
C LEU A 531 8.07 -12.02 -18.30
N SER A 532 8.74 -11.27 -17.42
CA SER A 532 9.54 -11.84 -16.33
C SER A 532 8.68 -12.69 -15.38
N ARG A 533 7.47 -12.24 -15.08
CA ARG A 533 6.49 -13.02 -14.29
C ARG A 533 6.04 -14.28 -15.04
N LEU A 534 5.71 -14.16 -16.31
CA LEU A 534 5.33 -15.31 -17.16
C LEU A 534 6.44 -16.36 -17.27
N SER A 535 7.72 -15.97 -17.19
CA SER A 535 8.83 -16.92 -17.25
C SER A 535 8.91 -17.85 -16.03
N LYS A 536 8.26 -17.49 -14.94
CA LYS A 536 8.14 -18.33 -13.74
C LYS A 536 6.97 -19.31 -13.82
N ASP A 537 6.00 -19.06 -14.71
CA ASP A 537 4.90 -19.97 -14.99
C ASP A 537 5.28 -20.95 -16.12
N ASN A 538 5.35 -22.24 -15.79
CA ASN A 538 5.78 -23.30 -16.71
C ASN A 538 5.00 -23.35 -18.03
N LYS A 539 3.67 -23.14 -17.99
CA LYS A 539 2.82 -23.24 -19.18
C LYS A 539 3.03 -22.05 -20.13
N LEU A 540 3.16 -20.87 -19.58
CA LEU A 540 3.29 -19.63 -20.33
C LEU A 540 4.71 -19.45 -20.86
N GLY A 541 5.72 -19.76 -20.05
CA GLY A 541 7.13 -19.78 -20.47
C GLY A 541 7.36 -20.72 -21.65
N MET A 542 6.80 -21.92 -21.63
CA MET A 542 6.90 -22.90 -22.71
C MET A 542 6.21 -22.44 -24.00
N SER A 543 5.05 -21.80 -23.91
CA SER A 543 4.38 -21.22 -25.07
C SER A 543 5.21 -20.12 -25.73
N PHE A 544 5.90 -19.31 -24.94
CA PHE A 544 6.78 -18.25 -25.41
C PHE A 544 8.06 -18.80 -26.07
N LEU A 545 8.69 -19.81 -25.45
CA LEU A 545 9.84 -20.55 -25.99
C LEU A 545 9.54 -21.15 -27.37
N SER A 546 8.42 -21.83 -27.52
CA SER A 546 7.97 -22.39 -28.78
C SER A 546 7.88 -21.33 -29.89
N LYS A 547 7.45 -20.11 -29.53
CA LYS A 547 7.39 -19.00 -30.52
C LYS A 547 8.76 -18.49 -30.93
N ILE A 548 9.72 -18.41 -29.98
CA ILE A 548 11.09 -17.99 -30.29
C ILE A 548 11.79 -19.05 -31.15
N LYS A 549 11.63 -20.33 -30.79
CA LYS A 549 12.21 -21.46 -31.54
C LYS A 549 11.78 -21.46 -32.99
N ASN A 550 10.53 -21.20 -33.27
CA ASN A 550 9.95 -21.28 -34.62
C ASN A 550 10.15 -20.02 -35.46
N ARG A 551 10.83 -18.98 -34.96
CA ARG A 551 11.07 -17.75 -35.75
C ARG A 551 12.46 -17.67 -36.32
N SER A 552 12.52 -17.21 -37.58
CA SER A 552 13.80 -16.87 -38.20
C SER A 552 14.47 -15.71 -37.46
N VAL A 553 15.79 -15.80 -37.28
CA VAL A 553 16.61 -14.74 -36.64
C VAL A 553 16.54 -13.41 -37.40
N LYS A 554 16.16 -13.43 -38.70
CA LYS A 554 15.93 -12.23 -39.51
C LYS A 554 14.67 -11.44 -39.17
N ALA A 555 13.71 -12.06 -38.50
CA ALA A 555 12.46 -11.36 -38.21
C ALA A 555 12.70 -10.17 -37.27
N PRO A 556 12.24 -8.95 -37.61
CA PRO A 556 12.38 -7.80 -36.71
C PRO A 556 11.89 -8.10 -35.30
N THR A 557 10.82 -8.88 -35.17
CA THR A 557 10.26 -9.36 -33.90
C THR A 557 11.21 -10.29 -33.13
N PHE A 558 12.18 -10.94 -33.76
CA PHE A 558 13.19 -11.73 -33.04
C PHE A 558 14.17 -10.83 -32.32
N ILE A 559 14.64 -9.77 -32.95
CA ILE A 559 15.57 -8.80 -32.35
C ILE A 559 14.93 -8.15 -31.08
N HIS A 560 13.65 -7.83 -31.16
CA HIS A 560 12.93 -7.31 -30.00
C HIS A 560 12.74 -8.37 -28.90
N ASN A 561 12.54 -9.61 -29.25
CA ASN A 561 12.44 -10.72 -28.31
C ASN A 561 13.78 -11.05 -27.62
N LEU A 562 14.92 -10.58 -28.11
CA LEU A 562 16.21 -10.72 -27.43
C LEU A 562 16.23 -10.00 -26.07
N HIS A 563 15.56 -8.86 -25.95
CA HIS A 563 15.40 -8.18 -24.66
C HIS A 563 14.53 -8.99 -23.69
N LEU A 564 13.58 -9.73 -24.23
CA LEU A 564 12.72 -10.62 -23.44
C LEU A 564 13.47 -11.87 -22.98
N LEU A 565 14.33 -12.43 -23.83
CA LEU A 565 15.23 -13.52 -23.46
C LEU A 565 16.20 -13.11 -22.35
N ASP A 566 16.70 -11.88 -22.39
CA ASP A 566 17.58 -11.35 -21.35
C ASP A 566 16.90 -11.24 -19.98
N LEU A 567 15.59 -11.00 -19.95
CA LEU A 567 14.76 -10.99 -18.74
C LEU A 567 14.39 -12.40 -18.27
N LEU A 568 14.22 -13.34 -19.19
CA LEU A 568 13.86 -14.73 -18.89
C LEU A 568 15.02 -15.53 -18.26
N LYS A 569 16.27 -15.06 -18.40
CA LYS A 569 17.45 -15.69 -17.74
C LYS A 569 17.36 -15.72 -16.22
N THR A 570 16.56 -14.84 -15.61
CA THR A 570 16.35 -14.77 -14.16
C THR A 570 15.25 -15.73 -13.67
N SER A 571 14.69 -16.55 -14.54
CA SER A 571 13.68 -17.54 -14.17
C SER A 571 14.21 -18.49 -13.09
N SER A 572 13.47 -18.63 -11.99
CA SER A 572 13.78 -19.57 -10.91
C SER A 572 13.48 -21.03 -11.28
N ASN A 573 12.84 -21.29 -12.41
CA ASN A 573 12.52 -22.62 -12.89
C ASN A 573 13.66 -23.21 -13.70
N VAL A 574 14.36 -24.21 -13.10
CA VAL A 574 15.53 -24.87 -13.70
C VAL A 574 15.22 -25.51 -15.06
N GLU A 575 14.08 -26.18 -15.18
CA GLU A 575 13.67 -26.85 -16.43
C GLU A 575 13.43 -25.85 -17.57
N ASN A 576 12.81 -24.72 -17.27
CA ASN A 576 12.62 -23.67 -18.25
C ASN A 576 13.97 -23.01 -18.64
N ARG A 577 14.89 -22.85 -17.71
CA ARG A 577 16.24 -22.31 -18.01
C ARG A 577 17.00 -23.19 -18.97
N GLU A 578 17.03 -24.50 -18.78
CA GLU A 578 17.72 -25.42 -19.70
C GLU A 578 17.09 -25.40 -21.09
N LYS A 579 15.78 -25.42 -21.19
CA LYS A 579 15.10 -25.32 -22.50
C LYS A 579 15.34 -23.96 -23.19
N PHE A 580 15.44 -22.87 -22.44
CA PHE A 580 15.82 -21.54 -22.99
C PHE A 580 17.25 -21.55 -23.52
N LYS A 581 18.16 -22.17 -22.78
CA LYS A 581 19.55 -22.32 -23.16
C LYS A 581 19.68 -23.08 -24.49
N GLU A 582 19.01 -24.21 -24.64
CA GLU A 582 18.96 -24.99 -25.86
C GLU A 582 18.47 -24.16 -27.06
N VAL A 583 17.37 -23.40 -26.88
CA VAL A 583 16.84 -22.55 -27.96
C VAL A 583 17.81 -21.45 -28.35
N ILE A 584 18.53 -20.84 -27.39
CA ILE A 584 19.54 -19.81 -27.68
C ILE A 584 20.71 -20.42 -28.43
N GLU A 585 21.17 -21.62 -28.05
CA GLU A 585 22.23 -22.34 -28.78
C GLU A 585 21.85 -22.66 -30.23
N GLU A 586 20.62 -23.11 -30.47
CA GLU A 586 20.11 -23.30 -31.85
C GLU A 586 20.14 -21.98 -32.63
N LYS A 587 19.79 -20.85 -31.99
CA LYS A 587 19.79 -19.54 -32.65
C LYS A 587 21.21 -18.98 -32.91
N ILE A 588 22.16 -19.27 -32.03
CA ILE A 588 23.58 -18.96 -32.24
C ILE A 588 24.08 -19.69 -33.50
N LYS A 589 23.85 -21.00 -33.61
CA LYS A 589 24.20 -21.80 -34.79
C LYS A 589 23.54 -21.29 -36.09
N GLU A 590 22.30 -20.80 -35.99
CA GLU A 590 21.62 -20.15 -37.12
C GLU A 590 22.32 -18.84 -37.54
N CYS A 591 22.81 -18.04 -36.60
CA CYS A 591 23.57 -16.81 -36.86
C CYS A 591 24.94 -17.11 -37.48
N GLU A 592 25.63 -18.14 -37.01
CA GLU A 592 26.92 -18.58 -37.55
C GLU A 592 26.78 -18.97 -39.03
N LYS A 593 25.76 -19.78 -39.39
CA LYS A 593 25.49 -20.19 -40.76
C LYS A 593 25.15 -19.02 -41.72
N LYS A 594 24.69 -17.90 -41.16
CA LYS A 594 24.23 -16.71 -41.93
C LYS A 594 25.22 -15.55 -41.87
N ASP A 595 26.34 -15.71 -41.23
CA ASP A 595 27.38 -14.69 -40.99
C ASP A 595 26.83 -13.39 -40.40
N TRP A 596 26.21 -13.51 -39.20
CA TRP A 596 25.66 -12.38 -38.45
C TRP A 596 26.37 -12.16 -37.09
N PRO A 597 27.62 -11.66 -37.12
CA PRO A 597 28.47 -11.63 -35.92
C PRO A 597 27.93 -10.77 -34.77
N ARG A 598 27.26 -9.65 -35.08
CA ARG A 598 26.70 -8.77 -34.03
C ARG A 598 25.57 -9.44 -33.26
N LEU A 599 24.69 -10.13 -33.96
CA LEU A 599 23.55 -10.84 -33.35
C LEU A 599 24.03 -12.09 -32.61
N MET A 600 24.98 -12.81 -33.19
CA MET A 600 25.64 -13.94 -32.55
C MET A 600 26.32 -13.54 -31.23
N ASN A 601 27.08 -12.43 -31.22
CA ASN A 601 27.71 -11.92 -30.00
C ASN A 601 26.69 -11.58 -28.92
N ARG A 602 25.56 -10.99 -29.30
CA ARG A 602 24.49 -10.67 -28.32
C ARG A 602 23.84 -11.93 -27.76
N LEU A 603 23.51 -12.91 -28.59
CA LEU A 603 22.98 -14.21 -28.16
C LEU A 603 23.97 -14.96 -27.27
N THR A 604 25.28 -14.91 -27.59
CA THR A 604 26.34 -15.53 -26.80
C THR A 604 26.45 -14.87 -25.41
N GLN A 605 26.32 -13.55 -25.33
CA GLN A 605 26.27 -12.85 -24.04
C GLN A 605 25.08 -13.28 -23.19
N ILE A 606 23.89 -13.39 -23.80
CA ILE A 606 22.68 -13.87 -23.14
C ILE A 606 22.88 -15.32 -22.68
N HIS A 607 23.40 -16.19 -23.53
CA HIS A 607 23.71 -17.59 -23.21
C HIS A 607 24.69 -17.73 -22.03
N LYS A 608 25.80 -16.98 -22.05
CA LYS A 608 26.77 -16.98 -20.94
C LYS A 608 26.13 -16.56 -19.60
N SER A 609 25.19 -15.64 -19.63
CA SER A 609 24.50 -15.19 -18.43
C SER A 609 23.57 -16.25 -17.80
N PHE A 610 23.14 -17.26 -18.56
CA PHE A 610 22.44 -18.44 -18.01
C PHE A 610 23.38 -19.43 -17.32
N ILE A 611 24.67 -19.41 -17.68
CA ILE A 611 25.68 -20.32 -17.10
C ILE A 611 26.21 -19.74 -15.78
N LEU A 612 26.34 -18.41 -15.67
CA LEU A 612 26.96 -17.74 -14.55
C LEU A 612 26.04 -17.54 -13.32
N ASN A 613 24.76 -17.82 -13.44
CA ASN A 613 23.78 -17.80 -12.34
C ASN A 613 23.10 -19.19 -12.26
N PRO A 614 23.73 -20.20 -11.61
CA PRO A 614 23.14 -21.52 -11.41
C PRO A 614 21.90 -21.48 -10.50
#